data_f2f9ded00315b38da06761eade8a0c97
#
_entry.id   f2f9ded00315b38da06761eade8a0c97
#
_cell.length_a   1.000
_cell.length_b   1.000
_cell.length_c   1.000
_cell.angle_alpha   90.00
_cell.angle_beta   90.00
_cell.angle_gamma   90.00
#
_symmetry.space_group_name_H-M   'P 1'
#
loop_
_entity.id
_entity.type
_entity.pdbx_description
1 polymer ?
#
loop_
_entity_poly.entity_id
_entity_poly.type
_entity_poly.pdbx_seq_one_letter_code
_entity_poly.pdbx_strand_id
1 'polypeptide(L)'
;MNRSDQISRLEDASEAWDLIIVGGGATGLGTAIEAAARGYAVLLVEQSDFARGTSSRSTKLVHGGVRYLQQGNVSLVVEALRERGRLLRNAPHLVHNLPFVVPNYDWWEGPFYGIGLKIYDMLAGKEGFGPSRHLSREETIERIPTIEPAGLRGGTVYYDGQFDDARLAINMAQTAINLGAAVVNYVQVTGLVRQHDQVRGIRVRDLESGVEREILARAVINATGVFSDALRHMDDAALPPLIQPSQGIHIVLDRSFLPGDSAIMVPHTDDGRVLFAIPWYERTVIGTTDTPVDQATLEPRPLEHELAFLLEHAQRYLTKDAEASDVLSCFAGLRPLVRSTEADVTSEISRDHT
;
A
#
# COMPACT_ATOMS: atom_id res chain seq x y z
N MET A 1 -2.50 10.18 -21.95
CA MET A 1 -3.40 10.79 -20.94
C MET A 1 -3.18 12.30 -20.98
N ASN A 2 -4.17 13.05 -21.42
CA ASN A 2 -4.11 14.52 -21.49
C ASN A 2 -5.16 15.07 -20.51
N ARG A 3 -4.75 15.89 -19.53
CA ARG A 3 -5.64 16.43 -18.52
C ARG A 3 -6.71 17.35 -19.14
N SER A 4 -6.35 18.17 -20.13
CA SER A 4 -7.30 19.08 -20.77
C SER A 4 -8.47 18.32 -21.42
N ASP A 5 -8.20 17.18 -22.07
CA ASP A 5 -9.25 16.34 -22.67
C ASP A 5 -10.16 15.75 -21.59
N GLN A 6 -9.61 15.41 -20.43
CA GLN A 6 -10.40 14.87 -19.31
C GLN A 6 -11.25 15.97 -18.64
N ILE A 7 -10.75 17.20 -18.51
CA ILE A 7 -11.50 18.35 -18.01
C ILE A 7 -12.66 18.67 -18.96
N SER A 8 -12.44 18.69 -20.29
CA SER A 8 -13.51 18.94 -21.26
C SER A 8 -14.66 17.95 -21.13
N ARG A 9 -14.36 16.67 -20.86
CA ARG A 9 -15.41 15.65 -20.62
C ARG A 9 -16.22 15.93 -19.35
N LEU A 10 -15.61 16.55 -18.35
CA LEU A 10 -16.29 16.97 -17.14
C LEU A 10 -17.23 18.16 -17.41
N GLU A 11 -16.87 19.01 -18.39
CA GLU A 11 -17.64 20.19 -18.79
C GLU A 11 -18.82 19.83 -19.71
N ASP A 12 -18.64 18.86 -20.61
CA ASP A 12 -19.60 18.48 -21.64
C ASP A 12 -20.67 17.49 -21.16
N ALA A 13 -20.66 17.13 -19.88
CA ALA A 13 -21.60 16.16 -19.32
C ALA A 13 -23.04 16.70 -19.36
N SER A 14 -23.73 16.56 -20.50
CA SER A 14 -25.16 16.88 -20.69
C SER A 14 -26.07 15.92 -19.92
N GLU A 15 -25.58 14.73 -19.55
CA GLU A 15 -26.26 13.72 -18.77
C GLU A 15 -25.52 13.44 -17.46
N ALA A 16 -26.26 13.00 -16.44
CA ALA A 16 -25.67 12.60 -15.16
C ALA A 16 -24.78 11.37 -15.35
N TRP A 17 -23.62 11.35 -14.71
CA TRP A 17 -22.76 10.17 -14.63
C TRP A 17 -23.48 9.01 -13.94
N ASP A 18 -23.19 7.78 -14.31
CA ASP A 18 -23.66 6.63 -13.54
C ASP A 18 -22.97 6.61 -12.17
N LEU A 19 -21.64 6.79 -12.17
CA LEU A 19 -20.83 6.77 -10.97
C LEU A 19 -19.83 7.93 -10.95
N ILE A 20 -19.75 8.61 -9.82
CA ILE A 20 -18.62 9.48 -9.49
C ILE A 20 -17.80 8.80 -8.40
N ILE A 21 -16.50 8.67 -8.63
CA ILE A 21 -15.54 8.10 -7.69
C ILE A 21 -14.65 9.23 -7.17
N VAL A 22 -14.63 9.43 -5.86
CA VAL A 22 -13.82 10.44 -5.20
C VAL A 22 -12.58 9.79 -4.62
N GLY A 23 -11.41 10.13 -5.15
CA GLY A 23 -10.11 9.62 -4.74
C GLY A 23 -9.40 8.79 -5.82
N GLY A 24 -8.20 9.23 -6.20
CA GLY A 24 -7.34 8.64 -7.24
C GLY A 24 -6.26 7.70 -6.69
N GLY A 25 -6.51 7.03 -5.56
CA GLY A 25 -5.69 5.95 -5.04
C GLY A 25 -6.03 4.60 -5.68
N ALA A 26 -5.38 3.51 -5.23
CA ALA A 26 -5.56 2.17 -5.77
C ALA A 26 -7.04 1.72 -5.76
N THR A 27 -7.77 1.98 -4.68
CA THR A 27 -9.18 1.63 -4.54
C THR A 27 -10.05 2.36 -5.56
N GLY A 28 -9.90 3.69 -5.67
CA GLY A 28 -10.70 4.48 -6.63
C GLY A 28 -10.39 4.13 -8.07
N LEU A 29 -9.11 3.99 -8.42
CA LEU A 29 -8.69 3.60 -9.77
C LEU A 29 -9.16 2.18 -10.14
N GLY A 30 -9.07 1.22 -9.21
CA GLY A 30 -9.60 -0.13 -9.42
C GLY A 30 -11.11 -0.14 -9.62
N THR A 31 -11.84 0.65 -8.82
CA THR A 31 -13.29 0.82 -8.98
C THR A 31 -13.65 1.45 -10.33
N ALA A 32 -12.87 2.45 -10.78
CA ALA A 32 -13.09 3.10 -12.07
C ALA A 32 -12.87 2.13 -13.23
N ILE A 33 -11.83 1.30 -13.18
CA ILE A 33 -11.57 0.26 -14.19
C ILE A 33 -12.74 -0.72 -14.27
N GLU A 34 -13.14 -1.26 -13.10
CA GLU A 34 -14.21 -2.27 -13.04
C GLU A 34 -15.55 -1.72 -13.54
N ALA A 35 -15.89 -0.51 -13.11
CA ALA A 35 -17.15 0.13 -13.53
C ALA A 35 -17.15 0.46 -15.03
N ALA A 36 -16.06 1.04 -15.56
CA ALA A 36 -15.93 1.35 -16.98
C ALA A 36 -15.94 0.09 -17.85
N ALA A 37 -15.27 -0.99 -17.40
CA ALA A 37 -15.28 -2.28 -18.10
C ALA A 37 -16.68 -2.90 -18.18
N ARG A 38 -17.58 -2.57 -17.25
CA ARG A 38 -19.00 -2.96 -17.27
C ARG A 38 -19.90 -2.03 -18.08
N GLY A 39 -19.33 -0.98 -18.68
CA GLY A 39 -20.04 -0.04 -19.53
C GLY A 39 -20.74 1.10 -18.81
N TYR A 40 -20.45 1.35 -17.53
CA TYR A 40 -20.97 2.52 -16.82
C TYR A 40 -20.25 3.81 -17.26
N ALA A 41 -20.98 4.91 -17.28
CA ALA A 41 -20.42 6.24 -17.42
C ALA A 41 -19.77 6.66 -16.10
N VAL A 42 -18.42 6.67 -16.06
CA VAL A 42 -17.64 6.85 -14.84
C VAL A 42 -16.82 8.14 -14.88
N LEU A 43 -16.92 8.93 -13.81
CA LEU A 43 -16.02 10.03 -13.52
C LEU A 43 -15.22 9.71 -12.24
N LEU A 44 -13.90 9.82 -12.29
CA LEU A 44 -13.03 9.82 -11.12
C LEU A 44 -12.38 11.19 -10.95
N VAL A 45 -12.45 11.74 -9.73
CA VAL A 45 -11.79 12.99 -9.36
C VAL A 45 -10.80 12.77 -8.22
N GLU A 46 -9.61 13.38 -8.36
CA GLU A 46 -8.55 13.35 -7.36
C GLU A 46 -8.07 14.79 -7.06
N GLN A 47 -7.97 15.15 -5.77
CA GLN A 47 -7.58 16.50 -5.36
C GLN A 47 -6.10 16.83 -5.60
N SER A 48 -5.25 15.81 -5.67
CA SER A 48 -3.81 15.95 -5.89
C SER A 48 -3.41 15.21 -7.16
N ASP A 49 -2.19 14.70 -7.24
CA ASP A 49 -1.83 13.74 -8.27
C ASP A 49 -2.28 12.33 -7.88
N PHE A 50 -2.43 11.44 -8.87
CA PHE A 50 -2.84 10.07 -8.63
C PHE A 50 -1.89 9.36 -7.68
N ALA A 51 -2.46 8.53 -6.81
CA ALA A 51 -1.74 7.78 -5.78
C ALA A 51 -0.95 8.64 -4.75
N ARG A 52 -1.17 9.94 -4.67
CA ARG A 52 -0.45 10.86 -3.75
C ARG A 52 -0.46 10.38 -2.29
N GLY A 53 -1.54 9.76 -1.86
CA GLY A 53 -1.70 9.22 -0.51
C GLY A 53 -0.99 7.87 -0.31
N THR A 54 -1.66 6.95 0.37
CA THR A 54 -1.15 5.63 0.77
C THR A 54 -0.62 4.79 -0.40
N SER A 55 -1.24 4.94 -1.58
CA SER A 55 -1.02 4.06 -2.72
C SER A 55 0.34 4.19 -3.41
N SER A 56 1.14 5.22 -3.12
CA SER A 56 2.53 5.35 -3.57
C SER A 56 3.54 5.34 -2.42
N ARG A 57 3.07 5.15 -1.20
CA ARG A 57 3.89 5.21 0.03
C ARG A 57 3.94 3.88 0.77
N SER A 58 3.82 2.78 0.02
CA SER A 58 3.91 1.41 0.51
C SER A 58 5.37 0.94 0.63
N THR A 59 5.57 -0.23 1.20
CA THR A 59 6.86 -0.94 1.19
C THR A 59 7.25 -1.45 -0.22
N LYS A 60 6.50 -1.13 -1.26
CA LYS A 60 6.69 -1.62 -2.64
C LYS A 60 6.53 -3.13 -2.77
N LEU A 61 5.70 -3.72 -1.90
CA LEU A 61 5.43 -5.15 -1.87
C LEU A 61 3.95 -5.43 -2.11
N VAL A 62 3.67 -6.37 -2.99
CA VAL A 62 2.37 -7.02 -3.13
C VAL A 62 2.53 -8.45 -2.63
N HIS A 63 2.05 -8.70 -1.42
CA HIS A 63 2.35 -9.91 -0.67
C HIS A 63 1.11 -10.53 -0.05
N GLY A 64 1.16 -11.84 0.22
CA GLY A 64 0.05 -12.55 0.86
C GLY A 64 -0.06 -12.35 2.37
N GLY A 65 0.89 -11.64 2.98
CA GLY A 65 0.83 -11.31 4.40
C GLY A 65 1.07 -12.51 5.32
N VAL A 66 2.26 -13.10 5.30
CA VAL A 66 2.64 -14.23 6.16
C VAL A 66 2.28 -14.03 7.64
N ARG A 67 2.32 -12.78 8.14
CA ARG A 67 1.93 -12.44 9.51
C ARG A 67 0.46 -12.78 9.81
N TYR A 68 -0.45 -12.60 8.86
CA TYR A 68 -1.87 -12.93 9.06
C TYR A 68 -2.11 -14.43 9.19
N LEU A 69 -1.23 -15.25 8.61
CA LEU A 69 -1.26 -16.68 8.82
C LEU A 69 -0.99 -17.05 10.29
N GLN A 70 -0.04 -16.36 10.93
CA GLN A 70 0.23 -16.53 12.37
C GLN A 70 -0.96 -16.10 13.24
N GLN A 71 -1.75 -15.13 12.78
CA GLN A 71 -2.97 -14.68 13.44
C GLN A 71 -4.20 -15.55 13.14
N GLY A 72 -4.04 -16.61 12.32
CA GLY A 72 -5.12 -17.52 11.94
C GLY A 72 -6.06 -16.99 10.85
N ASN A 73 -5.80 -15.83 10.27
CA ASN A 73 -6.63 -15.27 9.19
C ASN A 73 -6.24 -15.86 7.81
N VAL A 74 -6.61 -17.13 7.62
CA VAL A 74 -6.28 -17.89 6.38
C VAL A 74 -7.03 -17.33 5.17
N SER A 75 -8.26 -16.84 5.33
CA SER A 75 -9.06 -16.30 4.22
C SER A 75 -8.40 -15.09 3.59
N LEU A 76 -7.94 -14.14 4.39
CA LEU A 76 -7.24 -12.95 3.94
C LEU A 76 -5.92 -13.30 3.21
N VAL A 77 -5.18 -14.29 3.73
CA VAL A 77 -3.94 -14.76 3.08
C VAL A 77 -4.24 -15.35 1.70
N VAL A 78 -5.25 -16.23 1.57
CA VAL A 78 -5.63 -16.84 0.29
C VAL A 78 -6.07 -15.78 -0.73
N GLU A 79 -6.87 -14.81 -0.30
CA GLU A 79 -7.31 -13.72 -1.17
C GLU A 79 -6.12 -12.86 -1.64
N ALA A 80 -5.26 -12.42 -0.71
CA ALA A 80 -4.08 -11.65 -1.03
C ALA A 80 -3.12 -12.38 -1.98
N LEU A 81 -2.92 -13.69 -1.81
CA LEU A 81 -2.11 -14.51 -2.71
C LEU A 81 -2.71 -14.61 -4.12
N ARG A 82 -4.03 -14.71 -4.23
CA ARG A 82 -4.73 -14.71 -5.53
C ARG A 82 -4.59 -13.35 -6.22
N GLU A 83 -4.79 -12.26 -5.49
CA GLU A 83 -4.64 -10.91 -6.06
C GLU A 83 -3.18 -10.63 -6.47
N ARG A 84 -2.20 -11.08 -5.69
CA ARG A 84 -0.79 -11.01 -6.08
C ARG A 84 -0.54 -11.70 -7.42
N GLY A 85 -1.04 -12.92 -7.60
CA GLY A 85 -0.93 -13.66 -8.86
C GLY A 85 -1.64 -12.99 -10.03
N ARG A 86 -2.82 -12.39 -9.78
CA ARG A 86 -3.56 -11.59 -10.77
C ARG A 86 -2.77 -10.36 -11.19
N LEU A 87 -2.20 -9.63 -10.24
CA LEU A 87 -1.38 -8.45 -10.53
C LEU A 87 -0.15 -8.79 -11.36
N LEU A 88 0.54 -9.88 -11.05
CA LEU A 88 1.68 -10.34 -11.88
C LEU A 88 1.27 -10.63 -13.33
N ARG A 89 0.10 -11.25 -13.55
CA ARG A 89 -0.41 -11.50 -14.91
C ARG A 89 -0.87 -10.25 -15.63
N ASN A 90 -1.50 -9.33 -14.91
CA ASN A 90 -2.09 -8.11 -15.49
C ASN A 90 -1.06 -7.01 -15.72
N ALA A 91 -0.01 -6.95 -14.89
CA ALA A 91 1.02 -5.92 -14.94
C ALA A 91 2.44 -6.51 -14.79
N PRO A 92 2.86 -7.47 -15.65
CA PRO A 92 4.15 -8.16 -15.53
C PRO A 92 5.35 -7.22 -15.71
N HIS A 93 5.16 -6.05 -16.28
CA HIS A 93 6.17 -5.00 -16.43
C HIS A 93 6.38 -4.17 -15.15
N LEU A 94 5.52 -4.31 -14.15
CA LEU A 94 5.58 -3.56 -12.89
C LEU A 94 5.67 -4.47 -11.67
N VAL A 95 5.17 -5.70 -11.76
CA VAL A 95 5.13 -6.68 -10.67
C VAL A 95 6.08 -7.81 -11.00
N HIS A 96 6.97 -8.14 -10.08
CA HIS A 96 7.93 -9.23 -10.26
C HIS A 96 8.14 -10.00 -8.96
N ASN A 97 8.68 -11.19 -9.10
CA ASN A 97 9.00 -12.08 -8.00
C ASN A 97 10.24 -11.56 -7.26
N LEU A 98 10.18 -11.51 -5.94
CA LEU A 98 11.30 -11.15 -5.06
C LEU A 98 11.54 -12.28 -4.05
N PRO A 99 12.77 -12.83 -3.94
CA PRO A 99 13.11 -13.74 -2.86
C PRO A 99 13.29 -12.99 -1.54
N PHE A 100 12.69 -13.52 -0.48
CA PHE A 100 12.82 -13.03 0.88
C PHE A 100 13.56 -14.05 1.72
N VAL A 101 14.54 -13.61 2.47
CA VAL A 101 15.24 -14.40 3.45
C VAL A 101 14.75 -13.99 4.84
N VAL A 102 14.25 -14.98 5.60
CA VAL A 102 13.99 -14.86 7.03
C VAL A 102 15.21 -15.42 7.73
N PRO A 103 16.09 -14.59 8.32
CA PRO A 103 17.27 -15.08 9.02
C PRO A 103 16.86 -15.75 10.32
N ASN A 104 17.56 -16.84 10.70
CA ASN A 104 17.32 -17.60 11.91
C ASN A 104 18.50 -17.46 12.86
N TYR A 105 18.29 -16.87 14.01
CA TYR A 105 19.28 -16.71 15.07
C TYR A 105 19.04 -17.71 16.20
N ASP A 106 17.79 -18.04 16.48
CA ASP A 106 17.39 -19.06 17.45
C ASP A 106 17.16 -20.44 16.82
N TRP A 107 17.36 -21.51 17.60
CA TRP A 107 17.26 -22.89 17.15
C TRP A 107 15.83 -23.30 16.72
N TRP A 108 14.80 -22.68 17.27
CA TRP A 108 13.40 -22.96 17.01
C TRP A 108 12.84 -22.24 15.78
N GLU A 109 13.48 -21.15 15.38
CA GLU A 109 13.01 -20.27 14.29
C GLU A 109 12.99 -21.00 12.94
N GLY A 110 14.05 -21.76 12.63
CA GLY A 110 14.13 -22.50 11.38
C GLY A 110 12.95 -23.47 11.18
N PRO A 111 12.65 -24.38 12.11
CA PRO A 111 11.47 -25.23 12.05
C PRO A 111 10.15 -24.46 12.02
N PHE A 112 10.01 -23.42 12.82
CA PHE A 112 8.79 -22.65 12.93
C PHE A 112 8.46 -21.91 11.62
N TYR A 113 9.40 -21.12 11.11
CA TYR A 113 9.20 -20.40 9.85
C TYR A 113 9.15 -21.35 8.66
N GLY A 114 9.94 -22.43 8.69
CA GLY A 114 9.92 -23.45 7.64
C GLY A 114 8.56 -24.10 7.46
N ILE A 115 7.86 -24.44 8.53
CA ILE A 115 6.50 -25.01 8.48
C ILE A 115 5.49 -23.94 8.03
N GLY A 116 5.54 -22.75 8.65
CA GLY A 116 4.63 -21.65 8.33
C GLY A 116 4.70 -21.23 6.85
N LEU A 117 5.92 -21.11 6.31
CA LEU A 117 6.12 -20.75 4.90
C LEU A 117 5.75 -21.85 3.93
N LYS A 118 5.87 -23.14 4.31
CA LYS A 118 5.34 -24.23 3.50
C LYS A 118 3.81 -24.24 3.43
N ILE A 119 3.14 -23.91 4.54
CA ILE A 119 1.68 -23.71 4.52
C ILE A 119 1.32 -22.52 3.61
N TYR A 120 2.08 -21.44 3.68
CA TYR A 120 1.91 -20.28 2.80
C TYR A 120 2.04 -20.66 1.32
N ASP A 121 3.05 -21.46 0.95
CA ASP A 121 3.23 -21.96 -0.41
C ASP A 121 2.04 -22.82 -0.86
N MET A 122 1.55 -23.69 0.02
CA MET A 122 0.37 -24.52 -0.27
C MET A 122 -0.88 -23.69 -0.52
N LEU A 123 -1.09 -22.62 0.28
CA LEU A 123 -2.21 -21.68 0.11
C LEU A 123 -2.11 -20.88 -1.18
N ALA A 124 -0.88 -20.57 -1.63
CA ALA A 124 -0.64 -19.90 -2.91
C ALA A 124 -1.01 -20.79 -4.12
N GLY A 125 -0.92 -22.10 -4.00
CA GLY A 125 -1.29 -23.06 -5.05
C GLY A 125 -0.65 -22.72 -6.40
N LYS A 126 -1.47 -22.55 -7.44
CA LYS A 126 -1.01 -22.20 -8.79
C LYS A 126 -0.51 -20.75 -8.93
N GLU A 127 -0.80 -19.88 -7.97
CA GLU A 127 -0.36 -18.49 -7.89
C GLU A 127 0.96 -18.34 -7.11
N GLY A 128 1.62 -19.47 -6.76
CA GLY A 128 2.91 -19.51 -6.07
C GLY A 128 4.04 -18.97 -6.93
N PHE A 129 4.95 -18.21 -6.32
CA PHE A 129 6.13 -17.65 -6.98
C PHE A 129 7.38 -18.53 -6.87
N GLY A 130 7.30 -19.62 -6.15
CA GLY A 130 8.37 -20.58 -5.94
C GLY A 130 8.27 -21.25 -4.56
N PRO A 131 8.89 -22.42 -4.37
CA PRO A 131 8.84 -23.12 -3.09
C PRO A 131 9.76 -22.48 -2.06
N SER A 132 9.28 -22.37 -0.83
CA SER A 132 10.13 -22.03 0.30
C SER A 132 11.12 -23.19 0.61
N ARG A 133 12.32 -22.82 1.04
CA ARG A 133 13.34 -23.77 1.47
C ARG A 133 14.20 -23.25 2.60
N HIS A 134 14.69 -24.15 3.42
CA HIS A 134 15.69 -23.84 4.42
C HIS A 134 17.04 -23.53 3.75
N LEU A 135 17.77 -22.58 4.31
CA LEU A 135 19.12 -22.18 3.92
C LEU A 135 20.10 -22.50 5.05
N SER A 136 21.27 -23.05 4.70
CA SER A 136 22.39 -23.11 5.65
C SER A 136 22.85 -21.68 6.02
N ARG A 137 23.72 -21.60 7.00
CA ARG A 137 24.35 -20.32 7.38
C ARG A 137 25.13 -19.71 6.18
N GLU A 138 25.89 -20.55 5.48
CA GLU A 138 26.70 -20.16 4.32
C GLU A 138 25.81 -19.70 3.17
N GLU A 139 24.78 -20.44 2.84
CA GLU A 139 23.79 -20.06 1.81
C GLU A 139 23.06 -18.75 2.15
N THR A 140 22.81 -18.50 3.45
CA THR A 140 22.16 -17.28 3.92
C THR A 140 23.09 -16.09 3.72
N ILE A 141 24.36 -16.21 4.07
CA ILE A 141 25.39 -15.17 3.87
C ILE A 141 25.65 -14.94 2.38
N GLU A 142 25.69 -16.00 1.57
CA GLU A 142 25.83 -15.84 0.11
C GLU A 142 24.69 -15.00 -0.50
N ARG A 143 23.46 -15.23 -0.05
CA ARG A 143 22.28 -14.46 -0.52
C ARG A 143 22.20 -13.05 0.02
N ILE A 144 22.59 -12.87 1.27
CA ILE A 144 22.61 -11.58 1.97
C ILE A 144 24.02 -11.35 2.54
N PRO A 145 24.96 -10.87 1.72
CA PRO A 145 26.36 -10.71 2.17
C PRO A 145 26.55 -9.74 3.33
N THR A 146 25.57 -8.88 3.55
CA THR A 146 25.55 -7.88 4.62
C THR A 146 24.73 -8.30 5.85
N ILE A 147 24.28 -9.56 5.93
CA ILE A 147 23.57 -10.05 7.11
C ILE A 147 24.52 -10.16 8.31
N GLU A 148 24.08 -9.79 9.50
CA GLU A 148 24.86 -9.95 10.74
C GLU A 148 25.15 -11.44 10.98
N PRO A 149 26.44 -11.85 10.95
CA PRO A 149 26.80 -13.27 11.06
C PRO A 149 26.89 -13.79 12.49
N ALA A 150 26.92 -12.88 13.51
CA ALA A 150 27.01 -13.27 14.91
C ALA A 150 25.71 -13.96 15.35
N GLY A 151 25.79 -15.18 15.80
CA GLY A 151 24.62 -15.99 16.19
C GLY A 151 23.78 -16.54 15.03
N LEU A 152 24.04 -16.17 13.78
CA LEU A 152 23.30 -16.65 12.62
C LEU A 152 23.45 -18.17 12.46
N ARG A 153 22.33 -18.88 12.41
CA ARG A 153 22.25 -20.35 12.24
C ARG A 153 21.89 -20.79 10.82
N GLY A 154 21.27 -19.87 10.05
CA GLY A 154 20.78 -20.11 8.70
C GLY A 154 19.63 -19.18 8.39
N GLY A 155 18.78 -19.59 7.45
CA GLY A 155 17.61 -18.83 7.07
C GLY A 155 16.54 -19.67 6.42
N THR A 156 15.41 -19.05 6.12
CA THR A 156 14.38 -19.65 5.27
C THR A 156 14.09 -18.69 4.13
N VAL A 157 14.26 -19.14 2.88
CA VAL A 157 13.88 -18.35 1.72
C VAL A 157 12.45 -18.68 1.32
N TYR A 158 11.68 -17.65 0.99
CA TYR A 158 10.37 -17.74 0.36
C TYR A 158 10.23 -16.65 -0.70
N TYR A 159 9.12 -16.63 -1.42
CA TYR A 159 8.94 -15.71 -2.54
C TYR A 159 7.65 -14.92 -2.39
N ASP A 160 7.74 -13.61 -2.63
CA ASP A 160 6.59 -12.73 -2.68
C ASP A 160 6.74 -11.68 -3.79
N GLY A 161 5.75 -10.82 -4.00
CA GLY A 161 5.77 -9.85 -5.08
C GLY A 161 6.38 -8.52 -4.68
N GLN A 162 7.21 -7.96 -5.55
CA GLN A 162 7.63 -6.57 -5.52
C GLN A 162 6.98 -5.82 -6.68
N PHE A 163 6.60 -4.56 -6.49
CA PHE A 163 5.97 -3.77 -7.53
C PHE A 163 6.28 -2.27 -7.39
N ASP A 164 6.24 -1.56 -8.53
CA ASP A 164 6.24 -0.10 -8.52
C ASP A 164 4.81 0.41 -8.32
N ASP A 165 4.47 0.73 -7.08
CA ASP A 165 3.12 1.10 -6.66
C ASP A 165 2.62 2.40 -7.33
N ALA A 166 3.47 3.41 -7.46
CA ALA A 166 3.11 4.67 -8.09
C ALA A 166 2.86 4.48 -9.59
N ARG A 167 3.75 3.74 -10.28
CA ARG A 167 3.58 3.45 -11.69
C ARG A 167 2.39 2.55 -11.96
N LEU A 168 2.09 1.60 -11.07
CA LEU A 168 0.88 0.78 -11.18
C LEU A 168 -0.36 1.67 -11.14
N ALA A 169 -0.45 2.62 -10.21
CA ALA A 169 -1.58 3.55 -10.13
C ALA A 169 -1.73 4.39 -11.42
N ILE A 170 -0.64 4.90 -11.99
CA ILE A 170 -0.68 5.63 -13.28
C ILE A 170 -1.15 4.72 -14.41
N ASN A 171 -0.70 3.47 -14.46
CA ASN A 171 -1.18 2.50 -15.46
C ASN A 171 -2.67 2.17 -15.25
N MET A 172 -3.14 2.10 -14.01
CA MET A 172 -4.56 1.93 -13.71
C MET A 172 -5.38 3.13 -14.19
N ALA A 173 -4.92 4.37 -13.95
CA ALA A 173 -5.58 5.57 -14.46
C ALA A 173 -5.68 5.55 -15.98
N GLN A 174 -4.58 5.22 -16.67
CA GLN A 174 -4.56 5.08 -18.12
C GLN A 174 -5.51 3.99 -18.61
N THR A 175 -5.58 2.86 -17.92
CA THR A 175 -6.48 1.75 -18.23
C THR A 175 -7.94 2.18 -18.10
N ALA A 176 -8.30 2.89 -17.01
CA ALA A 176 -9.64 3.41 -16.81
C ALA A 176 -10.06 4.36 -17.94
N ILE A 177 -9.15 5.27 -18.35
CA ILE A 177 -9.39 6.19 -19.49
C ILE A 177 -9.57 5.41 -20.80
N ASN A 178 -8.76 4.41 -21.07
CA ASN A 178 -8.85 3.59 -22.28
C ASN A 178 -10.16 2.79 -22.33
N LEU A 179 -10.74 2.46 -21.18
CA LEU A 179 -12.05 1.82 -21.04
C LEU A 179 -13.21 2.83 -21.10
N GLY A 180 -12.94 4.12 -21.24
CA GLY A 180 -13.96 5.14 -21.41
C GLY A 180 -14.27 5.96 -20.16
N ALA A 181 -13.64 5.73 -19.00
CA ALA A 181 -13.80 6.60 -17.83
C ALA A 181 -13.23 8.00 -18.08
N ALA A 182 -13.81 9.02 -17.46
CA ALA A 182 -13.17 10.31 -17.26
C ALA A 182 -12.37 10.26 -15.93
N VAL A 183 -11.07 10.57 -15.97
CA VAL A 183 -10.18 10.47 -14.80
C VAL A 183 -9.39 11.77 -14.70
N VAL A 184 -9.65 12.55 -13.65
CA VAL A 184 -9.14 13.92 -13.52
C VAL A 184 -8.46 14.12 -12.17
N ASN A 185 -7.21 14.57 -12.21
CA ASN A 185 -6.45 14.99 -11.03
C ASN A 185 -6.54 16.50 -10.82
N TYR A 186 -6.09 16.99 -9.65
CA TYR A 186 -6.16 18.38 -9.20
C TYR A 186 -7.60 18.94 -9.20
N VAL A 187 -8.59 18.08 -8.92
CA VAL A 187 -9.99 18.43 -8.75
C VAL A 187 -10.45 18.04 -7.36
N GLN A 188 -10.68 19.02 -6.53
CA GLN A 188 -11.09 18.84 -5.13
C GLN A 188 -12.60 18.81 -5.01
N VAL A 189 -13.14 17.83 -4.30
CA VAL A 189 -14.56 17.83 -3.88
C VAL A 189 -14.70 18.81 -2.70
N THR A 190 -15.59 19.77 -2.85
CA THR A 190 -15.88 20.80 -1.84
C THR A 190 -17.24 20.62 -1.18
N GLY A 191 -18.08 19.72 -1.67
CA GLY A 191 -19.38 19.40 -1.11
C GLY A 191 -20.12 18.34 -1.90
N LEU A 192 -21.28 17.91 -1.36
CA LEU A 192 -22.19 16.98 -2.00
C LEU A 192 -23.43 17.72 -2.53
N VAL A 193 -23.92 17.31 -3.68
CA VAL A 193 -25.20 17.75 -4.24
C VAL A 193 -26.28 16.80 -3.79
N ARG A 194 -27.31 17.32 -3.09
CA ARG A 194 -28.44 16.52 -2.58
C ARG A 194 -29.75 16.90 -3.27
N GLN A 195 -30.55 15.90 -3.56
CA GLN A 195 -31.91 16.05 -4.06
C GLN A 195 -32.79 15.05 -3.30
N HIS A 196 -33.86 15.51 -2.66
CA HIS A 196 -34.82 14.67 -1.91
C HIS A 196 -34.09 13.69 -0.95
N ASP A 197 -33.20 14.22 -0.11
CA ASP A 197 -32.38 13.48 0.87
C ASP A 197 -31.42 12.43 0.30
N GLN A 198 -31.22 12.39 -1.00
CA GLN A 198 -30.26 11.52 -1.65
C GLN A 198 -29.08 12.34 -2.18
N VAL A 199 -27.87 11.79 -2.06
CA VAL A 199 -26.69 12.31 -2.75
C VAL A 199 -26.86 12.06 -4.24
N ARG A 200 -26.82 13.12 -5.04
CA ARG A 200 -27.03 13.11 -6.50
C ARG A 200 -25.89 13.72 -7.27
N GLY A 201 -24.76 13.95 -6.61
CA GLY A 201 -23.57 14.52 -7.25
C GLY A 201 -22.61 15.13 -6.26
N ILE A 202 -21.66 15.86 -6.79
CA ILE A 202 -20.60 16.53 -6.05
C ILE A 202 -20.46 17.99 -6.51
N ARG A 203 -19.99 18.86 -5.60
CA ARG A 203 -19.38 20.13 -5.94
C ARG A 203 -17.89 19.95 -5.98
N VAL A 204 -17.27 20.47 -7.01
CA VAL A 204 -15.83 20.37 -7.22
C VAL A 204 -15.22 21.73 -7.49
N ARG A 205 -13.95 21.84 -7.16
CA ARG A 205 -13.09 22.96 -7.54
C ARG A 205 -11.88 22.43 -8.29
N ASP A 206 -11.68 22.87 -9.52
CA ASP A 206 -10.44 22.64 -10.24
C ASP A 206 -9.34 23.52 -9.62
N LEU A 207 -8.32 22.89 -9.08
CA LEU A 207 -7.26 23.59 -8.34
C LEU A 207 -6.27 24.33 -9.25
N GLU A 208 -6.26 24.05 -10.55
CA GLU A 208 -5.41 24.75 -11.51
C GLU A 208 -6.09 26.01 -12.05
N SER A 209 -7.38 25.92 -12.39
CA SER A 209 -8.14 27.08 -12.93
C SER A 209 -8.91 27.86 -11.86
N GLY A 210 -9.16 27.27 -10.69
CA GLY A 210 -10.01 27.82 -9.64
C GLY A 210 -11.50 27.73 -9.91
N VAL A 211 -11.92 27.13 -11.03
CA VAL A 211 -13.33 27.05 -11.43
C VAL A 211 -14.07 26.02 -10.57
N GLU A 212 -15.23 26.41 -10.09
CA GLU A 212 -16.15 25.54 -9.34
C GLU A 212 -17.30 25.04 -10.22
N ARG A 213 -17.75 23.80 -9.97
CA ARG A 213 -18.84 23.16 -10.71
C ARG A 213 -19.65 22.23 -9.84
N GLU A 214 -20.92 22.05 -10.19
CA GLU A 214 -21.75 20.94 -9.73
C GLU A 214 -21.80 19.85 -10.80
N ILE A 215 -21.58 18.60 -10.41
CA ILE A 215 -21.59 17.45 -11.31
C ILE A 215 -22.56 16.43 -10.75
N LEU A 216 -23.52 16.01 -11.59
CA LEU A 216 -24.56 15.08 -11.19
C LEU A 216 -24.17 13.62 -11.49
N ALA A 217 -24.60 12.73 -10.61
CA ALA A 217 -24.44 11.29 -10.77
C ALA A 217 -25.59 10.52 -10.12
N ARG A 218 -25.74 9.26 -10.52
CA ARG A 218 -26.69 8.32 -9.88
C ARG A 218 -26.15 7.86 -8.52
N ALA A 219 -24.81 7.69 -8.40
CA ALA A 219 -24.16 7.35 -7.14
C ALA A 219 -22.77 8.00 -7.04
N VAL A 220 -22.35 8.27 -5.79
CA VAL A 220 -21.03 8.78 -5.44
C VAL A 220 -20.32 7.75 -4.56
N ILE A 221 -19.12 7.35 -4.96
CA ILE A 221 -18.29 6.38 -4.26
C ILE A 221 -17.17 7.13 -3.53
N ASN A 222 -17.08 6.93 -2.22
CA ASN A 222 -16.02 7.45 -1.38
C ASN A 222 -14.82 6.50 -1.39
N ALA A 223 -13.76 6.86 -2.12
CA ALA A 223 -12.50 6.14 -2.18
C ALA A 223 -11.32 7.00 -1.69
N THR A 224 -11.58 7.93 -0.76
CA THR A 224 -10.62 8.95 -0.31
C THR A 224 -9.64 8.47 0.76
N GLY A 225 -9.60 7.16 1.07
CA GLY A 225 -8.64 6.54 1.98
C GLY A 225 -8.70 7.19 3.38
N VAL A 226 -7.59 7.77 3.83
CA VAL A 226 -7.51 8.41 5.16
C VAL A 226 -8.40 9.63 5.31
N PHE A 227 -8.92 10.18 4.22
CA PHE A 227 -9.86 11.32 4.22
C PHE A 227 -11.32 10.89 4.10
N SER A 228 -11.64 9.60 4.25
CA SER A 228 -13.00 9.09 4.10
C SER A 228 -14.00 9.76 5.02
N ASP A 229 -13.61 10.08 6.25
CA ASP A 229 -14.47 10.77 7.20
C ASP A 229 -14.79 12.21 6.77
N ALA A 230 -13.87 12.89 6.10
CA ALA A 230 -14.13 14.24 5.61
C ALA A 230 -15.30 14.26 4.59
N LEU A 231 -15.33 13.30 3.67
CA LEU A 231 -16.43 13.18 2.72
C LEU A 231 -17.73 12.68 3.37
N ARG A 232 -17.65 11.77 4.35
CA ARG A 232 -18.81 11.30 5.14
C ARG A 232 -19.46 12.45 5.92
N HIS A 233 -18.65 13.33 6.52
CA HIS A 233 -19.13 14.49 7.25
C HIS A 233 -19.72 15.59 6.34
N MET A 234 -19.42 15.60 5.03
CA MET A 234 -20.15 16.45 4.07
C MET A 234 -21.58 15.95 3.85
N ASP A 235 -21.84 14.65 4.06
CA ASP A 235 -23.18 14.07 3.99
C ASP A 235 -23.94 14.24 5.31
N ASP A 236 -23.32 13.81 6.41
CA ASP A 236 -23.87 13.97 7.77
C ASP A 236 -22.75 14.26 8.77
N ALA A 237 -22.72 15.49 9.25
CA ALA A 237 -21.71 15.96 10.21
C ALA A 237 -21.78 15.29 11.59
N ALA A 238 -22.89 14.62 11.90
CA ALA A 238 -23.08 13.92 13.17
C ALA A 238 -22.51 12.48 13.18
N LEU A 239 -22.06 11.96 12.03
CA LEU A 239 -21.50 10.62 11.96
C LEU A 239 -20.22 10.49 12.81
N PRO A 240 -20.08 9.39 13.57
CA PRO A 240 -18.85 9.15 14.32
C PRO A 240 -17.67 8.92 13.35
N PRO A 241 -16.44 9.26 13.77
CA PRO A 241 -15.26 8.96 12.98
C PRO A 241 -15.11 7.46 12.74
N LEU A 242 -14.90 7.07 11.50
CA LEU A 242 -14.69 5.68 11.07
C LEU A 242 -13.21 5.32 10.97
N ILE A 243 -12.38 6.28 10.56
CA ILE A 243 -10.98 6.04 10.27
C ILE A 243 -10.09 6.42 11.46
N GLN A 244 -9.15 5.52 11.78
CA GLN A 244 -8.02 5.78 12.66
C GLN A 244 -6.76 5.79 11.81
N PRO A 245 -6.21 6.96 11.44
CA PRO A 245 -5.00 6.99 10.65
C PRO A 245 -3.79 6.47 11.45
N SER A 246 -2.97 5.67 10.79
CA SER A 246 -1.68 5.24 11.34
C SER A 246 -0.55 5.54 10.36
N GLN A 247 0.47 6.24 10.83
CA GLN A 247 1.65 6.57 10.04
C GLN A 247 2.62 5.41 9.99
N GLY A 248 3.22 5.18 8.83
CA GLY A 248 4.38 4.31 8.66
C GLY A 248 5.41 5.00 7.80
N ILE A 249 6.68 4.94 8.22
CA ILE A 249 7.77 5.51 7.44
C ILE A 249 8.65 4.43 6.82
N HIS A 250 9.37 4.83 5.77
CA HIS A 250 10.42 4.05 5.15
C HIS A 250 11.65 4.93 4.97
N ILE A 251 12.83 4.37 5.21
CA ILE A 251 14.11 4.99 4.89
C ILE A 251 14.69 4.39 3.64
N VAL A 252 15.41 5.20 2.89
CA VAL A 252 16.14 4.81 1.68
C VAL A 252 17.62 4.96 1.96
N LEU A 253 18.34 3.87 1.83
CA LEU A 253 19.80 3.81 2.00
C LEU A 253 20.47 3.48 0.67
N ASP A 254 21.79 3.60 0.64
CA ASP A 254 22.60 3.15 -0.50
C ASP A 254 22.49 1.63 -0.69
N ARG A 255 22.64 1.16 -1.95
CA ARG A 255 22.58 -0.27 -2.25
C ARG A 255 23.61 -1.10 -1.51
N SER A 256 24.73 -0.51 -1.08
CA SER A 256 25.76 -1.22 -0.30
C SER A 256 25.27 -1.81 1.02
N PHE A 257 24.13 -1.35 1.55
CA PHE A 257 23.49 -1.93 2.73
C PHE A 257 22.79 -3.26 2.44
N LEU A 258 22.33 -3.47 1.21
CA LEU A 258 21.72 -4.72 0.74
C LEU A 258 22.09 -4.95 -0.74
N PRO A 259 23.32 -5.39 -1.03
CA PRO A 259 23.86 -5.44 -2.40
C PRO A 259 23.28 -6.55 -3.28
N GLY A 260 22.69 -7.58 -2.66
CA GLY A 260 22.09 -8.72 -3.34
C GLY A 260 20.71 -8.42 -3.95
N ASP A 261 20.09 -9.47 -4.52
CA ASP A 261 18.76 -9.41 -5.12
C ASP A 261 17.67 -10.02 -4.20
N SER A 262 18.04 -10.39 -2.98
CA SER A 262 17.11 -10.92 -1.99
C SER A 262 16.77 -9.86 -0.95
N ALA A 263 15.51 -9.83 -0.55
CA ALA A 263 15.04 -9.03 0.57
C ALA A 263 15.27 -9.75 1.91
N ILE A 264 15.32 -8.99 2.99
CA ILE A 264 15.30 -9.50 4.36
C ILE A 264 13.90 -9.27 4.92
N MET A 265 13.31 -10.29 5.53
CA MET A 265 12.15 -10.15 6.39
C MET A 265 12.55 -10.46 7.83
N VAL A 266 12.45 -9.47 8.69
CA VAL A 266 12.59 -9.62 10.13
C VAL A 266 11.19 -9.85 10.70
N PRO A 267 10.90 -11.06 11.21
CA PRO A 267 9.54 -11.43 11.58
C PRO A 267 9.03 -10.77 12.85
N HIS A 268 9.93 -10.39 13.75
CA HIS A 268 9.60 -9.74 15.02
C HIS A 268 10.60 -8.61 15.35
N THR A 269 10.09 -7.41 15.44
CA THR A 269 10.77 -6.28 16.07
C THR A 269 10.36 -6.20 17.56
N ASP A 270 10.99 -5.31 18.33
CA ASP A 270 10.70 -5.14 19.77
C ASP A 270 9.23 -4.83 20.07
N ASP A 271 8.53 -4.25 19.12
CA ASP A 271 7.10 -3.93 19.18
C ASP A 271 6.20 -4.96 18.50
N GLY A 272 6.74 -6.15 18.14
CA GLY A 272 6.01 -7.26 17.55
C GLY A 272 5.62 -7.08 16.09
N ARG A 273 6.20 -6.11 15.40
CA ARG A 273 5.97 -5.87 13.97
C ARG A 273 6.95 -6.64 13.08
N VAL A 274 6.64 -6.66 11.80
CA VAL A 274 7.53 -7.16 10.76
C VAL A 274 8.28 -5.98 10.14
N LEU A 275 9.58 -6.11 10.00
CA LEU A 275 10.42 -5.17 9.26
C LEU A 275 10.91 -5.80 7.97
N PHE A 276 10.94 -5.02 6.91
CA PHE A 276 11.50 -5.43 5.63
C PHE A 276 12.70 -4.55 5.28
N ALA A 277 13.75 -5.17 4.75
CA ALA A 277 14.79 -4.50 4.00
C ALA A 277 14.77 -5.06 2.58
N ILE A 278 14.49 -4.22 1.59
CA ILE A 278 14.30 -4.66 0.21
C ILE A 278 15.26 -3.95 -0.75
N PRO A 279 15.80 -4.65 -1.75
CA PRO A 279 16.46 -4.00 -2.87
C PRO A 279 15.39 -3.24 -3.69
N TRP A 280 15.67 -1.98 -4.01
CA TRP A 280 14.76 -1.14 -4.80
C TRP A 280 15.58 -0.30 -5.78
N TYR A 281 15.59 -0.72 -7.05
CA TYR A 281 16.55 -0.20 -8.04
C TYR A 281 17.98 -0.23 -7.47
N GLU A 282 18.71 0.88 -7.55
CA GLU A 282 20.06 1.01 -7.01
C GLU A 282 20.08 1.52 -5.55
N ARG A 283 19.08 1.13 -4.76
CA ARG A 283 18.93 1.54 -3.35
C ARG A 283 18.42 0.37 -2.50
N THR A 284 18.45 0.59 -1.19
CA THR A 284 17.83 -0.28 -0.18
C THR A 284 16.71 0.50 0.49
N VAL A 285 15.50 -0.07 0.54
CA VAL A 285 14.38 0.50 1.29
C VAL A 285 14.15 -0.33 2.54
N ILE A 286 14.09 0.32 3.71
CA ILE A 286 13.81 -0.32 5.00
C ILE A 286 12.54 0.29 5.60
N GLY A 287 11.63 -0.55 6.06
CA GLY A 287 10.37 -0.15 6.68
C GLY A 287 9.56 -1.36 7.16
N THR A 288 8.59 -1.13 7.99
CA THR A 288 7.92 0.15 8.25
C THR A 288 7.61 0.32 9.74
N THR A 289 7.33 1.54 10.14
CA THR A 289 6.78 1.88 11.46
C THR A 289 5.24 1.81 11.47
N ASP A 290 4.63 1.98 12.63
CA ASP A 290 3.18 2.05 12.81
C ASP A 290 2.86 2.97 13.99
N THR A 291 2.65 4.24 13.70
CA THR A 291 2.44 5.28 14.70
C THR A 291 1.03 5.85 14.54
N PRO A 292 0.13 5.68 15.53
CA PRO A 292 -1.17 6.32 15.49
C PRO A 292 -1.03 7.84 15.38
N VAL A 293 -1.86 8.45 14.54
CA VAL A 293 -1.92 9.90 14.40
C VAL A 293 -3.38 10.38 14.53
N ASP A 294 -3.56 11.57 15.10
CA ASP A 294 -4.90 12.09 15.36
C ASP A 294 -5.58 12.62 14.10
N GLN A 295 -4.79 13.12 13.15
CA GLN A 295 -5.30 13.78 11.96
C GLN A 295 -4.61 13.28 10.70
N ALA A 296 -5.40 13.07 9.65
CA ALA A 296 -4.88 12.80 8.32
C ALA A 296 -4.32 14.08 7.69
N THR A 297 -3.17 13.95 7.02
CA THR A 297 -2.54 15.02 6.24
C THR A 297 -2.14 14.50 4.87
N LEU A 298 -2.16 15.39 3.86
CA LEU A 298 -1.71 15.07 2.49
C LEU A 298 -0.19 14.84 2.43
N GLU A 299 0.56 15.45 3.35
CA GLU A 299 2.01 15.36 3.39
C GLU A 299 2.50 14.96 4.79
N PRO A 300 2.30 13.69 5.19
CA PRO A 300 2.83 13.20 6.45
C PRO A 300 4.37 13.27 6.44
N ARG A 301 4.93 13.62 7.58
CA ARG A 301 6.39 13.72 7.75
C ARG A 301 6.88 12.70 8.76
N PRO A 302 8.05 12.10 8.52
CA PRO A 302 8.68 11.19 9.48
C PRO A 302 8.89 11.87 10.83
N LEU A 303 8.69 11.12 11.90
CA LEU A 303 8.97 11.52 13.27
C LEU A 303 10.37 11.01 13.70
N GLU A 304 11.06 11.75 14.57
CA GLU A 304 12.42 11.39 14.99
C GLU A 304 12.51 9.99 15.60
N HIS A 305 11.54 9.61 16.44
CA HIS A 305 11.51 8.28 17.05
C HIS A 305 11.25 7.15 16.02
N GLU A 306 10.53 7.43 14.94
CA GLU A 306 10.33 6.45 13.87
C GLU A 306 11.62 6.20 13.09
N LEU A 307 12.38 7.27 12.83
CA LEU A 307 13.69 7.17 12.18
C LEU A 307 14.67 6.39 13.06
N ALA A 308 14.76 6.74 14.36
CA ALA A 308 15.60 6.05 15.33
C ALA A 308 15.27 4.55 15.39
N PHE A 309 13.99 4.20 15.45
CA PHE A 309 13.51 2.82 15.44
C PHE A 309 14.00 2.02 14.22
N LEU A 310 13.86 2.58 13.00
CA LEU A 310 14.28 1.88 11.79
C LEU A 310 15.81 1.71 11.72
N LEU A 311 16.58 2.72 12.13
CA LEU A 311 18.04 2.64 12.15
C LEU A 311 18.53 1.61 13.16
N GLU A 312 18.00 1.62 14.38
CA GLU A 312 18.34 0.64 15.43
C GLU A 312 18.08 -0.80 14.97
N HIS A 313 16.91 -1.05 14.35
CA HIS A 313 16.59 -2.39 13.87
C HIS A 313 17.43 -2.78 12.64
N ALA A 314 17.78 -1.84 11.76
CA ALA A 314 18.70 -2.11 10.65
C ALA A 314 20.07 -2.56 11.15
N GLN A 315 20.62 -1.90 12.17
CA GLN A 315 21.91 -2.22 12.79
C GLN A 315 21.96 -3.64 13.40
N ARG A 316 20.84 -4.15 13.90
CA ARG A 316 20.78 -5.50 14.50
C ARG A 316 20.93 -6.62 13.47
N TYR A 317 20.56 -6.38 12.23
CA TYR A 317 20.50 -7.40 11.18
C TYR A 317 21.51 -7.20 10.05
N LEU A 318 22.16 -6.04 9.99
CA LEU A 318 23.15 -5.71 8.97
C LEU A 318 24.55 -5.52 9.59
N THR A 319 25.56 -5.99 8.90
CA THR A 319 26.98 -5.83 9.29
C THR A 319 27.48 -4.40 9.22
N LYS A 320 26.78 -3.54 8.48
CA LYS A 320 27.08 -2.12 8.37
C LYS A 320 26.05 -1.35 9.19
N ASP A 321 26.52 -0.68 10.23
CA ASP A 321 25.68 0.19 11.04
C ASP A 321 25.16 1.35 10.19
N ALA A 322 23.83 1.45 10.12
CA ALA A 322 23.18 2.55 9.43
C ALA A 322 23.02 3.75 10.38
N GLU A 323 23.53 4.89 9.98
CA GLU A 323 23.41 6.15 10.71
C GLU A 323 22.44 7.10 9.99
N ALA A 324 22.02 8.16 10.70
CA ALA A 324 21.14 9.18 10.11
C ALA A 324 21.77 9.86 8.87
N SER A 325 23.09 9.94 8.81
CA SER A 325 23.87 10.48 7.68
C SER A 325 23.83 9.57 6.44
N ASP A 326 23.53 8.27 6.58
CA ASP A 326 23.39 7.32 5.48
C ASP A 326 22.00 7.37 4.82
N VAL A 327 21.04 8.05 5.45
CA VAL A 327 19.67 8.14 4.96
C VAL A 327 19.60 9.10 3.79
N LEU A 328 19.48 8.56 2.59
CA LEU A 328 19.37 9.32 1.33
C LEU A 328 18.00 9.97 1.16
N SER A 329 16.96 9.33 1.66
CA SER A 329 15.58 9.82 1.62
C SER A 329 14.74 9.10 2.67
N CYS A 330 13.67 9.75 3.08
CA CYS A 330 12.66 9.17 3.95
C CYS A 330 11.27 9.56 3.44
N PHE A 331 10.32 8.62 3.45
CA PHE A 331 8.93 8.91 3.11
C PHE A 331 7.98 8.31 4.13
N ALA A 332 6.88 9.01 4.36
CA ALA A 332 5.82 8.61 5.27
C ALA A 332 4.50 8.38 4.52
N GLY A 333 3.75 7.38 4.93
CA GLY A 333 2.40 7.09 4.43
C GLY A 333 1.42 6.89 5.58
N LEU A 334 0.16 7.19 5.35
CA LEU A 334 -0.90 6.97 6.33
C LEU A 334 -1.74 5.77 5.92
N ARG A 335 -2.00 4.85 6.86
CA ARG A 335 -2.91 3.73 6.68
C ARG A 335 -4.31 4.14 7.11
N PRO A 336 -5.35 3.93 6.28
CA PRO A 336 -6.74 4.16 6.64
C PRO A 336 -7.29 2.95 7.43
N LEU A 337 -6.93 2.82 8.70
CA LEU A 337 -7.43 1.73 9.53
C LEU A 337 -8.86 2.06 9.96
N VAL A 338 -9.76 1.07 9.86
CA VAL A 338 -11.14 1.21 10.35
C VAL A 338 -11.15 1.01 11.86
N ARG A 339 -11.73 1.94 12.59
CA ARG A 339 -11.84 1.87 14.07
C ARG A 339 -12.53 0.58 14.48
N SER A 340 -11.93 -0.14 15.39
CA SER A 340 -12.54 -1.30 16.06
C SER A 340 -12.91 -0.92 17.48
N THR A 341 -14.06 -1.37 17.93
CA THR A 341 -14.48 -1.24 19.34
C THR A 341 -13.74 -2.20 20.27
N GLU A 342 -13.00 -3.16 19.71
CA GLU A 342 -12.37 -4.26 20.45
C GLU A 342 -10.84 -4.18 20.49
N ALA A 343 -10.19 -3.32 19.67
CA ALA A 343 -8.73 -3.24 19.58
C ALA A 343 -8.20 -1.93 20.15
N ASP A 344 -7.37 -2.03 21.20
CA ASP A 344 -6.71 -0.88 21.82
C ASP A 344 -5.42 -0.43 21.06
N VAL A 345 -4.88 -1.25 20.17
CA VAL A 345 -3.63 -0.98 19.45
C VAL A 345 -3.81 -1.09 17.94
N THR A 346 -3.30 -0.12 17.19
CA THR A 346 -3.43 -0.06 15.72
C THR A 346 -2.87 -1.28 14.99
N SER A 347 -1.88 -1.97 15.57
CA SER A 347 -1.32 -3.20 15.01
C SER A 347 -2.27 -4.40 15.04
N GLU A 348 -3.32 -4.37 15.87
CA GLU A 348 -4.34 -5.42 16.03
C GLU A 348 -5.59 -5.15 15.20
N ILE A 349 -5.76 -3.92 14.70
CA ILE A 349 -6.92 -3.57 13.87
C ILE A 349 -6.86 -4.38 12.56
N SER A 350 -7.99 -5.04 12.26
CA SER A 350 -8.14 -5.78 11.00
C SER A 350 -7.90 -4.86 9.79
N ARG A 351 -7.22 -5.41 8.80
CA ARG A 351 -7.01 -4.76 7.48
C ARG A 351 -7.89 -5.36 6.39
N ASP A 352 -8.87 -6.16 6.83
CA ASP A 352 -9.88 -6.75 5.96
C ASP A 352 -10.94 -5.71 5.57
N HIS A 353 -11.65 -5.98 4.49
CA HIS A 353 -12.81 -5.18 4.10
C HIS A 353 -13.94 -5.38 5.13
N THR A 354 -14.50 -4.30 5.62
CA THR A 354 -15.62 -4.26 6.57
C THR A 354 -16.84 -3.63 5.93
#